data_4c571ebf93d11d7e9567255be6dbc0bb
#
_entry.id   4c571ebf93d11d7e9567255be6dbc0bb
#
_cell.length_a   1.000
_cell.length_b   1.000
_cell.length_c   1.000
_cell.angle_alpha   90.00
_cell.angle_beta   90.00
_cell.angle_gamma   90.00
#
_symmetry.space_group_name_H-M   'P 1'
#
loop_
_entity.id
_entity.type
_entity.pdbx_description
1 polymer ?
#
loop_
_entity_poly.entity_id
_entity_poly.type
_entity_poly.pdbx_seq_one_letter_code
_entity_poly.pdbx_strand_id
1 'polypeptide(L)'
;MRLIKMFLFVLLGLFAVITIIGLFIPSSVKISRGIIVTADSSKVFKELSDVKNWNKWLPWITADSGAVVQLSAVTDQPGSYFRWKGVKVNSAGTMTIQSIKQNEILVLHELKDMNKAEGGFRIRSTGANNNVTEVLWYMEYKLKWYPWERFFGIFTDQIIGSAFDKGLEQFKNYIELTDENNTSASITMEN
;
A
#
# COMPACT_ATOMS: atom_id res chain seq x y z
N MET A 1 -3.76 -38.36 -35.43
CA MET A 1 -4.88 -38.26 -34.48
C MET A 1 -4.57 -38.84 -33.09
N ARG A 2 -3.91 -40.03 -32.96
CA ARG A 2 -3.58 -40.60 -31.64
C ARG A 2 -2.64 -39.75 -30.83
N LEU A 3 -1.59 -39.18 -31.42
CA LEU A 3 -0.60 -38.30 -30.73
C LEU A 3 -1.25 -37.02 -30.19
N ILE A 4 -2.17 -36.41 -30.92
CA ILE A 4 -2.90 -35.21 -30.48
C ILE A 4 -3.79 -35.53 -29.27
N LYS A 5 -4.49 -36.67 -29.28
CA LYS A 5 -5.29 -37.11 -28.13
C LYS A 5 -4.43 -37.38 -26.94
N MET A 6 -3.29 -38.03 -27.09
CA MET A 6 -2.36 -38.29 -26.02
C MET A 6 -1.79 -36.98 -25.42
N PHE A 7 -1.42 -36.02 -26.28
CA PHE A 7 -0.98 -34.70 -25.85
C PHE A 7 -2.06 -33.94 -25.06
N LEU A 8 -3.33 -33.98 -25.54
CA LEU A 8 -4.46 -33.36 -24.83
C LEU A 8 -4.70 -33.99 -23.46
N PHE A 9 -4.60 -35.32 -23.33
CA PHE A 9 -4.76 -36.02 -22.06
C PHE A 9 -3.62 -35.65 -21.08
N VAL A 10 -2.38 -35.54 -21.54
CA VAL A 10 -1.25 -35.11 -20.73
C VAL A 10 -1.44 -33.65 -20.24
N LEU A 11 -1.88 -32.77 -21.17
CA LEU A 11 -2.14 -31.36 -20.80
C LEU A 11 -3.28 -31.23 -19.78
N LEU A 12 -4.37 -32.02 -19.97
CA LEU A 12 -5.50 -32.06 -19.04
C LEU A 12 -5.05 -32.58 -17.65
N GLY A 13 -4.25 -33.64 -17.64
CA GLY A 13 -3.69 -34.19 -16.40
C GLY A 13 -2.80 -33.19 -15.67
N LEU A 14 -1.90 -32.50 -16.40
CA LEU A 14 -1.06 -31.45 -15.85
C LEU A 14 -1.90 -30.29 -15.28
N PHE A 15 -2.93 -29.84 -16.03
CA PHE A 15 -3.84 -28.80 -15.55
C PHE A 15 -4.58 -29.23 -14.27
N ALA A 16 -5.05 -30.50 -14.20
CA ALA A 16 -5.69 -31.02 -13.00
C ALA A 16 -4.75 -31.02 -11.79
N VAL A 17 -3.51 -31.46 -11.98
CA VAL A 17 -2.47 -31.45 -10.91
C VAL A 17 -2.21 -30.02 -10.43
N ILE A 18 -1.99 -29.08 -11.35
CA ILE A 18 -1.75 -27.66 -11.00
C ILE A 18 -2.97 -27.09 -10.26
N THR A 19 -4.18 -27.45 -10.68
CA THR A 19 -5.41 -27.00 -10.00
C THR A 19 -5.50 -27.55 -8.58
N ILE A 20 -5.21 -28.85 -8.40
CA ILE A 20 -5.22 -29.48 -7.08
C ILE A 20 -4.19 -28.81 -6.15
N ILE A 21 -2.96 -28.60 -6.62
CA ILE A 21 -1.93 -27.87 -5.86
C ILE A 21 -2.42 -26.45 -5.52
N GLY A 22 -3.02 -25.76 -6.49
CA GLY A 22 -3.56 -24.41 -6.29
C GLY A 22 -4.61 -24.33 -5.18
N LEU A 23 -5.39 -25.41 -4.93
CA LEU A 23 -6.39 -25.42 -3.85
C LEU A 23 -5.77 -25.36 -2.43
N PHE A 24 -4.53 -25.80 -2.29
CA PHE A 24 -3.80 -25.73 -1.00
C PHE A 24 -3.16 -24.36 -0.75
N ILE A 25 -3.05 -23.49 -1.76
CA ILE A 25 -2.51 -22.13 -1.62
C ILE A 25 -3.61 -21.23 -1.02
N PRO A 26 -3.28 -20.37 -0.03
CA PRO A 26 -4.25 -19.44 0.56
C PRO A 26 -5.00 -18.62 -0.49
N SER A 27 -6.28 -18.36 -0.25
CA SER A 27 -7.14 -17.58 -1.15
C SER A 27 -7.04 -16.06 -0.93
N SER A 28 -6.22 -15.61 0.03
CA SER A 28 -5.93 -14.20 0.27
C SER A 28 -4.44 -14.00 0.50
N VAL A 29 -3.95 -12.84 0.11
CA VAL A 29 -2.59 -12.37 0.38
C VAL A 29 -2.69 -11.23 1.37
N LYS A 30 -1.92 -11.32 2.46
CA LYS A 30 -1.77 -10.29 3.48
C LYS A 30 -0.36 -9.75 3.41
N ILE A 31 -0.25 -8.46 3.16
CA ILE A 31 1.02 -7.74 3.10
C ILE A 31 0.99 -6.73 4.23
N SER A 32 2.05 -6.67 5.02
CA SER A 32 2.21 -5.65 6.04
C SER A 32 3.67 -5.29 6.21
N ARG A 33 3.94 -4.00 6.35
CA ARG A 33 5.27 -3.44 6.64
C ARG A 33 5.14 -2.38 7.70
N GLY A 34 6.12 -2.29 8.57
CA GLY A 34 6.13 -1.33 9.67
C GLY A 34 7.41 -0.51 9.70
N ILE A 35 7.31 0.72 10.16
CA ILE A 35 8.45 1.60 10.38
C ILE A 35 8.27 2.39 11.69
N ILE A 36 9.37 2.75 12.30
CA ILE A 36 9.41 3.64 13.44
C ILE A 36 9.88 5.02 12.97
N VAL A 37 9.11 6.05 13.30
CA VAL A 37 9.41 7.45 12.99
C VAL A 37 9.56 8.27 14.27
N THR A 38 10.48 9.24 14.25
CA THR A 38 10.70 10.18 15.36
C THR A 38 9.79 11.39 15.18
N ALA A 39 8.52 11.19 15.49
CA ALA A 39 7.50 12.24 15.43
C ALA A 39 6.32 11.88 16.34
N ASP A 40 5.57 12.91 16.75
CA ASP A 40 4.35 12.75 17.54
C ASP A 40 3.28 12.00 16.76
N SER A 41 2.56 11.09 17.43
CA SER A 41 1.56 10.24 16.81
C SER A 41 0.37 11.01 16.23
N SER A 42 0.01 12.15 16.80
CA SER A 42 -1.06 13.01 16.28
C SER A 42 -0.66 13.68 14.96
N LYS A 43 0.61 14.09 14.84
CA LYS A 43 1.17 14.63 13.59
C LYS A 43 1.20 13.55 12.51
N VAL A 44 1.74 12.36 12.84
CA VAL A 44 1.79 11.21 11.93
C VAL A 44 0.39 10.84 11.44
N PHE A 45 -0.58 10.79 12.36
CA PHE A 45 -1.96 10.50 12.04
C PHE A 45 -2.57 11.56 11.09
N LYS A 46 -2.36 12.84 11.36
CA LYS A 46 -2.83 13.94 10.52
C LYS A 46 -2.26 13.87 9.10
N GLU A 47 -0.97 13.56 8.95
CA GLU A 47 -0.32 13.42 7.65
C GLU A 47 -0.84 12.22 6.84
N LEU A 48 -1.11 11.09 7.51
CA LEU A 48 -1.65 9.90 6.87
C LEU A 48 -3.14 9.98 6.57
N SER A 49 -3.93 10.73 7.35
CA SER A 49 -5.37 10.88 7.16
C SER A 49 -5.78 11.87 6.05
N ASP A 50 -4.83 12.66 5.54
CA ASP A 50 -5.07 13.63 4.47
C ASP A 50 -4.42 13.16 3.16
N VAL A 51 -5.24 12.70 2.21
CA VAL A 51 -4.77 12.13 0.94
C VAL A 51 -3.95 13.12 0.10
N LYS A 52 -4.07 14.45 0.31
CA LYS A 52 -3.25 15.44 -0.41
C LYS A 52 -1.76 15.33 -0.09
N ASN A 53 -1.41 14.79 1.10
CA ASN A 53 -0.03 14.62 1.52
C ASN A 53 0.63 13.37 0.94
N TRP A 54 -0.17 12.42 0.42
CA TRP A 54 0.33 11.14 -0.08
C TRP A 54 1.22 11.27 -1.32
N ASN A 55 1.06 12.32 -2.11
CA ASN A 55 1.93 12.58 -3.27
C ASN A 55 3.40 12.83 -2.89
N LYS A 56 3.69 13.16 -1.63
CA LYS A 56 5.03 13.48 -1.14
C LYS A 56 5.88 12.25 -0.86
N TRP A 57 5.25 11.10 -0.60
CA TRP A 57 5.94 9.91 -0.13
C TRP A 57 5.48 8.59 -0.80
N LEU A 58 4.35 8.54 -1.50
CA LEU A 58 3.95 7.32 -2.18
C LEU A 58 4.97 6.91 -3.26
N PRO A 59 5.50 5.66 -3.22
CA PRO A 59 6.65 5.28 -4.03
C PRO A 59 6.37 5.27 -5.53
N TRP A 60 5.15 4.97 -5.95
CA TRP A 60 4.75 4.99 -7.37
C TRP A 60 4.57 6.40 -7.93
N ILE A 61 4.42 7.40 -7.06
CA ILE A 61 4.38 8.81 -7.45
C ILE A 61 5.80 9.38 -7.49
N THR A 62 6.58 9.15 -6.44
CA THR A 62 7.96 9.66 -6.35
C THR A 62 8.90 9.05 -7.40
N ALA A 63 8.61 7.81 -7.85
CA ALA A 63 9.35 7.15 -8.92
C ALA A 63 8.97 7.63 -10.33
N ASP A 64 7.82 8.26 -10.51
CA ASP A 64 7.32 8.76 -11.79
C ASP A 64 6.92 10.24 -11.69
N SER A 65 7.90 11.12 -11.89
CA SER A 65 7.70 12.58 -11.81
C SER A 65 6.68 13.14 -12.82
N GLY A 66 6.25 12.34 -13.79
CA GLY A 66 5.22 12.68 -14.76
C GLY A 66 3.83 12.14 -14.40
N ALA A 67 3.70 11.42 -13.29
CA ALA A 67 2.42 10.84 -12.89
C ALA A 67 1.36 11.93 -12.69
N VAL A 68 0.19 11.70 -13.30
CA VAL A 68 -0.97 12.59 -13.14
C VAL A 68 -1.73 12.17 -11.91
N VAL A 69 -1.93 13.08 -10.97
CA VAL A 69 -2.66 12.87 -9.73
C VAL A 69 -3.98 13.62 -9.74
N GLN A 70 -5.05 12.97 -9.29
CA GLN A 70 -6.37 13.56 -9.07
C GLN A 70 -6.80 13.27 -7.63
N LEU A 71 -7.25 14.32 -6.94
CA LEU A 71 -7.75 14.25 -5.57
C LEU A 71 -9.26 14.53 -5.53
N SER A 72 -9.92 14.04 -4.49
CA SER A 72 -11.27 14.48 -4.11
C SER A 72 -11.27 15.96 -3.68
N ALA A 73 -12.42 16.60 -3.70
CA ALA A 73 -12.57 18.01 -3.27
C ALA A 73 -12.25 18.18 -1.77
N VAL A 74 -12.61 17.20 -0.95
CA VAL A 74 -12.21 17.09 0.46
C VAL A 74 -11.23 15.94 0.55
N THR A 75 -10.17 16.08 1.35
CA THR A 75 -9.01 15.19 1.31
C THR A 75 -8.73 14.42 2.61
N ASP A 76 -9.48 14.73 3.69
CA ASP A 76 -9.20 14.27 5.06
C ASP A 76 -10.39 13.60 5.78
N GLN A 77 -11.32 13.02 5.02
CA GLN A 77 -12.50 12.36 5.55
C GLN A 77 -12.82 11.05 4.83
N PRO A 78 -13.69 10.19 5.37
CA PRO A 78 -14.20 9.03 4.64
C PRO A 78 -14.79 9.41 3.29
N GLY A 79 -14.43 8.67 2.23
CA GLY A 79 -14.75 8.97 0.83
C GLY A 79 -13.70 9.80 0.10
N SER A 80 -12.74 10.39 0.82
CA SER A 80 -11.60 11.07 0.18
C SER A 80 -10.75 10.07 -0.60
N TYR A 81 -10.34 10.46 -1.82
CA TYR A 81 -9.57 9.57 -2.68
C TYR A 81 -8.32 10.25 -3.25
N PHE A 82 -7.32 9.41 -3.49
CA PHE A 82 -6.10 9.69 -4.22
C PHE A 82 -6.06 8.77 -5.44
N ARG A 83 -6.17 9.33 -6.63
CA ARG A 83 -6.09 8.60 -7.90
C ARG A 83 -4.86 9.03 -8.66
N TRP A 84 -4.16 8.07 -9.28
CA TRP A 84 -3.00 8.37 -10.10
C TRP A 84 -2.98 7.58 -11.40
N LYS A 85 -2.26 8.13 -12.35
CA LYS A 85 -1.91 7.47 -13.62
C LYS A 85 -0.46 7.80 -13.93
N GLY A 86 0.40 6.78 -13.93
CA GLY A 86 1.80 6.90 -14.29
C GLY A 86 1.96 7.16 -15.79
N VAL A 87 3.04 7.85 -16.12
CA VAL A 87 3.43 8.17 -17.51
C VAL A 87 4.63 7.32 -17.93
N LYS A 88 5.66 7.25 -17.11
CA LYS A 88 6.87 6.45 -17.34
C LYS A 88 6.70 5.00 -16.91
N VAL A 89 6.02 4.81 -15.81
CA VAL A 89 5.68 3.49 -15.27
C VAL A 89 4.21 3.24 -15.57
N ASN A 90 3.88 2.11 -16.19
CA ASN A 90 2.49 1.75 -16.51
C ASN A 90 1.73 1.36 -15.22
N SER A 91 1.63 2.30 -14.30
CA SER A 91 0.94 2.17 -13.04
C SER A 91 -0.29 3.08 -13.01
N ALA A 92 -1.37 2.59 -12.48
CA ALA A 92 -2.56 3.40 -12.22
C ALA A 92 -3.34 2.79 -11.05
N GLY A 93 -4.03 3.63 -10.31
CA GLY A 93 -4.86 3.16 -9.21
C GLY A 93 -5.64 4.28 -8.53
N THR A 94 -6.46 3.86 -7.59
CA THR A 94 -7.18 4.74 -6.68
C THR A 94 -7.07 4.17 -5.28
N MET A 95 -6.77 5.01 -4.32
CA MET A 95 -6.82 4.70 -2.89
C MET A 95 -7.88 5.59 -2.28
N THR A 96 -8.89 5.00 -1.65
CA THR A 96 -10.02 5.71 -1.06
C THR A 96 -10.09 5.45 0.44
N ILE A 97 -10.10 6.50 1.25
CA ILE A 97 -10.32 6.38 2.69
C ILE A 97 -11.74 5.87 2.94
N GLN A 98 -11.84 4.71 3.60
CA GLN A 98 -13.11 4.10 3.98
C GLN A 98 -13.57 4.56 5.37
N SER A 99 -12.64 4.61 6.31
CA SER A 99 -12.91 5.09 7.66
C SER A 99 -11.63 5.63 8.31
N ILE A 100 -11.83 6.58 9.22
CA ILE A 100 -10.79 7.15 10.07
C ILE A 100 -11.20 6.89 11.52
N LYS A 101 -10.36 6.14 12.24
CA LYS A 101 -10.51 5.85 13.68
C LYS A 101 -9.28 6.36 14.40
N GLN A 102 -9.34 6.41 15.74
CA GLN A 102 -8.29 7.03 16.56
C GLN A 102 -6.84 6.63 16.22
N ASN A 103 -6.62 5.36 15.84
CA ASN A 103 -5.28 4.83 15.55
C ASN A 103 -5.23 4.03 14.24
N GLU A 104 -6.26 4.10 13.41
CA GLU A 104 -6.37 3.34 12.18
C GLU A 104 -7.07 4.13 11.09
N ILE A 105 -6.49 4.12 9.91
CA ILE A 105 -7.07 4.67 8.69
C ILE A 105 -7.27 3.51 7.74
N LEU A 106 -8.54 3.14 7.49
CA LEU A 106 -8.88 2.08 6.56
C LEU A 106 -8.97 2.65 5.14
N VAL A 107 -8.31 2.00 4.20
CA VAL A 107 -8.19 2.41 2.80
C VAL A 107 -8.58 1.28 1.87
N LEU A 108 -9.42 1.58 0.89
CA LEU A 108 -9.68 0.71 -0.25
C LEU A 108 -8.65 0.99 -1.34
N HIS A 109 -7.94 -0.04 -1.76
CA HIS A 109 -6.97 0.02 -2.84
C HIS A 109 -7.57 -0.59 -4.11
N GLU A 110 -7.64 0.18 -5.16
CA GLU A 110 -8.07 -0.24 -6.51
C GLU A 110 -6.90 -0.02 -7.46
N LEU A 111 -6.02 -1.02 -7.54
CA LEU A 111 -4.83 -1.00 -8.37
C LEU A 111 -5.16 -1.57 -9.76
N LYS A 112 -4.51 -1.02 -10.79
CA LYS A 112 -4.65 -1.50 -12.16
C LYS A 112 -4.32 -3.01 -12.23
N ASP A 113 -5.18 -3.75 -12.91
CA ASP A 113 -5.03 -5.20 -13.17
C ASP A 113 -5.08 -6.09 -11.91
N MET A 114 -5.45 -5.53 -10.74
CA MET A 114 -5.60 -6.26 -9.48
C MET A 114 -7.05 -6.24 -8.98
N ASN A 115 -7.39 -7.20 -8.13
CA ASN A 115 -8.64 -7.14 -7.38
C ASN A 115 -8.59 -5.97 -6.37
N LYS A 116 -9.76 -5.49 -5.98
CA LYS A 116 -9.86 -4.52 -4.88
C LYS A 116 -9.27 -5.15 -3.62
N ALA A 117 -8.47 -4.36 -2.91
CA ALA A 117 -7.83 -4.75 -1.68
C ALA A 117 -8.23 -3.82 -0.55
N GLU A 118 -8.49 -4.38 0.62
CA GLU A 118 -8.71 -3.62 1.84
C GLU A 118 -7.39 -3.53 2.61
N GLY A 119 -7.11 -2.38 3.19
CA GLY A 119 -5.88 -2.16 3.93
C GLY A 119 -5.87 -0.81 4.60
N GLY A 120 -4.69 -0.27 4.87
CA GLY A 120 -4.57 1.05 5.46
C GLY A 120 -3.38 1.18 6.38
N PHE A 121 -3.50 2.10 7.34
CA PHE A 121 -2.44 2.44 8.27
C PHE A 121 -2.90 2.22 9.70
N ARG A 122 -2.07 1.58 10.52
CA ARG A 122 -2.19 1.57 11.98
C ARG A 122 -1.06 2.36 12.56
N ILE A 123 -1.40 3.19 13.54
CA ILE A 123 -0.48 4.14 14.15
C ILE A 123 -0.45 3.87 15.65
N ARG A 124 0.75 3.68 16.21
CA ARG A 124 0.92 3.41 17.63
C ARG A 124 2.06 4.27 18.19
N SER A 125 1.77 5.07 19.21
CA SER A 125 2.81 5.72 19.99
C SER A 125 3.61 4.69 20.78
N THR A 126 4.95 4.78 20.72
CA THR A 126 5.87 3.83 21.38
C THR A 126 6.87 4.51 22.31
N GLY A 127 7.03 5.83 22.25
CA GLY A 127 7.93 6.59 23.10
C GLY A 127 7.27 7.03 24.42
N ALA A 128 8.05 7.18 25.47
CA ALA A 128 7.58 7.65 26.79
C ALA A 128 6.94 9.05 26.74
N ASN A 129 7.34 9.89 25.76
CA ASN A 129 6.86 11.26 25.58
C ASN A 129 6.03 11.41 24.29
N ASN A 130 5.48 10.33 23.73
CA ASN A 130 4.75 10.29 22.45
C ASN A 130 5.53 10.80 21.22
N ASN A 131 6.84 11.00 21.34
CA ASN A 131 7.70 11.51 20.27
C ASN A 131 8.24 10.44 19.32
N VAL A 132 7.84 9.18 19.54
CA VAL A 132 8.20 8.04 18.67
C VAL A 132 6.94 7.29 18.33
N THR A 133 6.74 7.09 17.04
CA THR A 133 5.52 6.47 16.51
C THR A 133 5.86 5.30 15.60
N GLU A 134 5.20 4.17 15.84
CA GLU A 134 5.19 3.04 14.92
C GLU A 134 4.04 3.22 13.93
N VAL A 135 4.36 3.10 12.65
CA VAL A 135 3.40 3.10 11.54
C VAL A 135 3.43 1.75 10.88
N LEU A 136 2.31 1.06 10.84
CA LEU A 136 2.10 -0.18 10.10
C LEU A 136 1.24 0.10 8.87
N TRP A 137 1.78 -0.13 7.68
CA TRP A 137 1.01 -0.14 6.43
C TRP A 137 0.66 -1.57 6.08
N TYR A 138 -0.61 -1.88 5.90
CA TYR A 138 -1.08 -3.22 5.59
C TYR A 138 -2.09 -3.22 4.46
N MET A 139 -2.19 -4.34 3.76
CA MET A 139 -3.15 -4.60 2.72
C MET A 139 -3.49 -6.08 2.66
N GLU A 140 -4.77 -6.39 2.47
CA GLU A 140 -5.26 -7.74 2.22
C GLU A 140 -6.10 -7.72 0.94
N TYR A 141 -5.82 -8.64 0.03
CA TYR A 141 -6.65 -8.82 -1.15
C TYR A 141 -6.93 -10.29 -1.41
N LYS A 142 -8.11 -10.55 -1.98
CA LYS A 142 -8.58 -11.91 -2.31
C LYS A 142 -8.10 -12.28 -3.70
N LEU A 143 -7.45 -13.44 -3.79
CA LEU A 143 -7.07 -14.07 -5.04
C LEU A 143 -8.31 -14.71 -5.71
N LYS A 144 -8.33 -14.71 -7.02
CA LYS A 144 -9.35 -15.44 -7.77
C LYS A 144 -9.12 -16.95 -7.63
N TRP A 145 -10.13 -17.73 -7.94
CA TRP A 145 -10.13 -19.18 -7.71
C TRP A 145 -9.18 -19.96 -8.63
N TYR A 146 -8.81 -19.44 -9.80
CA TYR A 146 -7.99 -20.16 -10.77
C TYR A 146 -6.52 -20.26 -10.34
N PRO A 147 -5.85 -21.39 -10.68
CA PRO A 147 -4.56 -21.76 -10.10
C PRO A 147 -3.47 -20.71 -10.31
N TRP A 148 -3.35 -20.15 -11.51
CA TRP A 148 -2.27 -19.19 -11.82
C TRP A 148 -2.32 -17.92 -10.97
N GLU A 149 -3.52 -17.43 -10.62
CA GLU A 149 -3.65 -16.30 -9.72
C GLU A 149 -3.09 -16.61 -8.32
N ARG A 150 -3.36 -17.83 -7.84
CA ARG A 150 -2.83 -18.27 -6.53
C ARG A 150 -1.31 -18.42 -6.52
N PHE A 151 -0.73 -18.93 -7.61
CA PHE A 151 0.72 -18.97 -7.76
C PHE A 151 1.34 -17.57 -7.82
N PHE A 152 0.72 -16.63 -8.54
CA PHE A 152 1.15 -15.24 -8.55
C PHE A 152 1.06 -14.59 -7.16
N GLY A 153 0.08 -14.97 -6.35
CA GLY A 153 -0.07 -14.51 -4.97
C GLY A 153 1.18 -14.73 -4.10
N ILE A 154 1.94 -15.80 -4.36
CA ILE A 154 3.18 -16.10 -3.63
C ILE A 154 4.23 -14.99 -3.83
N PHE A 155 4.30 -14.40 -5.02
CA PHE A 155 5.26 -13.35 -5.36
C PHE A 155 4.77 -11.94 -5.02
N THR A 156 3.49 -11.79 -4.72
CA THR A 156 2.87 -10.47 -4.49
C THR A 156 3.44 -9.79 -3.25
N ASP A 157 3.71 -10.54 -2.16
CA ASP A 157 4.33 -9.96 -0.96
C ASP A 157 5.72 -9.39 -1.26
N GLN A 158 6.48 -10.03 -2.14
CA GLN A 158 7.80 -9.53 -2.52
C GLN A 158 7.71 -8.24 -3.36
N ILE A 159 6.75 -8.15 -4.27
CA ILE A 159 6.61 -7.01 -5.18
C ILE A 159 5.98 -5.82 -4.45
N ILE A 160 4.81 -6.01 -3.84
CA ILE A 160 4.07 -4.95 -3.17
C ILE A 160 4.70 -4.61 -1.82
N GLY A 161 5.22 -5.61 -1.09
CA GLY A 161 5.91 -5.40 0.17
C GLY A 161 7.13 -4.50 0.00
N SER A 162 7.94 -4.70 -1.03
CA SER A 162 9.08 -3.83 -1.32
C SER A 162 8.66 -2.39 -1.66
N ALA A 163 7.51 -2.21 -2.31
CA ALA A 163 6.95 -0.88 -2.54
C ALA A 163 6.49 -0.23 -1.22
N PHE A 164 5.90 -1.01 -0.30
CA PHE A 164 5.51 -0.51 1.01
C PHE A 164 6.72 -0.12 1.86
N ASP A 165 7.78 -0.94 1.87
CA ASP A 165 9.03 -0.62 2.55
C ASP A 165 9.59 0.71 2.06
N LYS A 166 9.70 0.89 0.74
CA LYS A 166 10.17 2.13 0.13
C LYS A 166 9.25 3.32 0.45
N GLY A 167 7.94 3.12 0.42
CA GLY A 167 6.96 4.17 0.76
C GLY A 167 7.05 4.61 2.21
N LEU A 168 7.19 3.66 3.13
CA LEU A 168 7.35 3.95 4.55
C LEU A 168 8.69 4.66 4.83
N GLU A 169 9.77 4.28 4.16
CA GLU A 169 11.05 4.98 4.27
C GLU A 169 10.95 6.43 3.77
N GLN A 170 10.28 6.66 2.64
CA GLN A 170 10.02 8.01 2.13
C GLN A 170 9.11 8.81 3.06
N PHE A 171 8.09 8.16 3.65
CA PHE A 171 7.23 8.79 4.65
C PHE A 171 8.02 9.19 5.89
N LYS A 172 8.90 8.33 6.40
CA LYS A 172 9.78 8.63 7.52
C LYS A 172 10.63 9.88 7.24
N ASN A 173 11.33 9.90 6.12
CA ASN A 173 12.17 11.02 5.73
C ASN A 173 11.33 12.31 5.60
N TYR A 174 10.16 12.24 5.01
CA TYR A 174 9.25 13.38 4.88
C TYR A 174 8.80 13.93 6.24
N ILE A 175 8.39 13.05 7.17
CA ILE A 175 7.84 13.48 8.47
C ILE A 175 8.93 14.04 9.40
N GLU A 176 10.11 13.42 9.43
CA GLU A 176 11.23 13.83 10.26
C GLU A 176 11.82 15.17 9.79
N LEU A 177 12.03 15.39 8.50
CA LEU A 177 12.46 16.68 7.94
C LEU A 177 11.46 17.81 8.21
N THR A 178 10.16 17.51 8.19
CA THR A 178 9.13 18.51 8.50
C THR A 178 9.13 18.88 9.98
N ASP A 179 9.55 17.98 10.85
CA ASP A 179 9.67 18.24 12.30
C ASP A 179 10.87 19.13 12.64
N GLU A 180 12.02 18.85 12.06
CA GLU A 180 13.24 19.65 12.26
C GLU A 180 13.03 21.10 11.82
N ASN A 181 12.38 21.33 10.69
CA ASN A 181 12.11 22.65 10.16
C ASN A 181 11.16 23.45 11.06
N ASN A 182 10.14 22.81 11.64
CA ASN A 182 9.20 23.46 12.55
C ASN A 182 9.86 23.81 13.90
N THR A 183 10.73 22.93 14.40
CA THR A 183 11.48 23.16 15.65
C THR A 183 12.48 24.30 15.48
N SER A 184 13.19 24.35 14.37
CA SER A 184 14.14 25.41 14.07
C SER A 184 13.46 26.78 13.88
N ALA A 185 12.27 26.81 13.26
CA ALA A 185 11.50 28.04 13.07
C ALA A 185 10.97 28.60 14.40
N SER A 186 10.55 27.75 15.34
CA SER A 186 10.07 28.19 16.66
C SER A 186 11.19 28.81 17.51
N ILE A 187 12.40 28.27 17.45
CA ILE A 187 13.56 28.80 18.17
C ILE A 187 13.98 30.18 17.63
N THR A 188 13.81 30.42 16.34
CA THR A 188 14.18 31.68 15.69
C THR A 188 13.18 32.83 16.01
N MET A 189 11.95 32.51 16.40
CA MET A 189 10.92 33.52 16.75
C MET A 189 10.95 33.91 18.22
N GLU A 190 11.66 33.20 19.09
CA GLU A 190 11.80 33.51 20.54
C GLU A 190 13.08 34.32 20.89
N ASN A 191 13.92 34.61 19.89
CA ASN A 191 15.11 35.45 20.03
C ASN A 191 14.92 36.80 19.31
#